data_1c042324163dbc1b65f51124cd0d7b9f
#
_entry.id   1c042324163dbc1b65f51124cd0d7b9f
#
_cell.length_a   1.000
_cell.length_b   1.000
_cell.length_c   1.000
_cell.angle_alpha   90.00
_cell.angle_beta   90.00
_cell.angle_gamma   90.00
#
_symmetry.space_group_name_H-M   'P 1'
#
loop_
_entity.id
_entity.type
_entity.pdbx_description
1 polymer ?
#
loop_
_entity_poly.entity_id
_entity_poly.type
_entity_poly.pdbx_seq_one_letter_code
_entity_poly.pdbx_strand_id
1 'polypeptide(L)'
;ESFNLIAVMSTGMIEDGNGQWLMYRLQGSGFFFLSLSGIVLYASSVGSGNPLWSRTLVGATLLGGLFTLNPFGANHGTLVADLFGLDAGELAMSTNDTVIVTFLMAMASVPVIAFVANAMLTLRDSSSPEAPGLAEINLGLLAMIPVFVGSLFVQTDAVSGTNAISGLSWTIEEMSRWAVMVPLSLGSVLVLYPSIT
;
A
#
# COMPACT_ATOMS: atom_id res chain seq x y z
N GLU A 1 -3.23 -15.25 1.99
CA GLU A 1 -4.47 -15.23 2.80
C GLU A 1 -4.56 -16.46 3.70
N SER A 2 -4.42 -17.69 3.19
CA SER A 2 -4.47 -18.92 3.99
C SER A 2 -3.43 -18.97 5.11
N PHE A 3 -2.25 -18.37 4.89
CA PHE A 3 -1.17 -18.35 5.89
C PHE A 3 -1.51 -17.44 7.09
N ASN A 4 -2.11 -16.29 6.82
CA ASN A 4 -2.55 -15.39 7.87
C ASN A 4 -3.71 -15.97 8.68
N LEU A 5 -4.65 -16.63 8.01
CA LEU A 5 -5.76 -17.33 8.66
C LEU A 5 -5.26 -18.45 9.59
N ILE A 6 -4.29 -19.25 9.13
CA ILE A 6 -3.68 -20.33 9.92
C ILE A 6 -2.93 -19.75 11.13
N ALA A 7 -2.17 -18.68 10.94
CA ALA A 7 -1.43 -18.01 12.03
C ALA A 7 -2.40 -17.46 13.10
N VAL A 8 -3.47 -16.80 12.68
CA VAL A 8 -4.51 -16.26 13.58
C VAL A 8 -5.25 -17.39 14.30
N MET A 9 -5.62 -18.45 13.59
CA MET A 9 -6.28 -19.62 14.20
C MET A 9 -5.37 -20.35 15.19
N SER A 10 -4.09 -20.48 14.90
CA SER A 10 -3.14 -21.18 15.76
C SER A 10 -2.78 -20.41 17.03
N THR A 11 -2.91 -19.10 17.03
CA THR A 11 -2.57 -18.22 18.16
C THR A 11 -3.76 -17.94 19.08
N GLY A 12 -4.98 -18.36 18.73
CA GLY A 12 -6.20 -18.06 19.50
C GLY A 12 -6.59 -16.59 19.45
N MET A 13 -5.95 -15.79 18.61
CA MET A 13 -6.18 -14.35 18.51
C MET A 13 -7.51 -13.98 17.86
N ILE A 14 -8.29 -14.93 17.36
CA ILE A 14 -9.58 -14.65 16.70
C ILE A 14 -10.60 -14.06 17.68
N GLU A 15 -10.51 -14.43 18.95
CA GLU A 15 -11.41 -13.91 20.01
C GLU A 15 -10.90 -12.60 20.63
N ASP A 16 -9.68 -12.20 20.32
CA ASP A 16 -9.08 -10.95 20.80
C ASP A 16 -9.23 -9.86 19.72
N GLY A 17 -9.81 -8.73 20.09
CA GLY A 17 -9.97 -7.57 19.21
C GLY A 17 -8.69 -7.15 18.49
N ASN A 18 -7.54 -7.28 19.16
CA ASN A 18 -6.22 -7.00 18.60
C ASN A 18 -5.85 -7.92 17.43
N GLY A 19 -6.18 -9.21 17.53
CA GLY A 19 -5.92 -10.18 16.47
C GLY A 19 -6.77 -9.93 15.24
N GLN A 20 -8.03 -9.58 15.41
CA GLN A 20 -8.90 -9.19 14.31
C GLN A 20 -8.39 -7.94 13.60
N TRP A 21 -8.01 -6.92 14.36
CA TRP A 21 -7.44 -5.69 13.82
C TRP A 21 -6.16 -5.95 13.00
N LEU A 22 -5.22 -6.75 13.52
CA LEU A 22 -4.01 -7.13 12.80
C LEU A 22 -4.32 -7.89 11.51
N MET A 23 -5.29 -8.80 11.55
CA MET A 23 -5.73 -9.56 10.38
C MET A 23 -6.28 -8.63 9.29
N TYR A 24 -7.17 -7.70 9.63
CA TYR A 24 -7.72 -6.75 8.66
C TYR A 24 -6.64 -5.85 8.07
N ARG A 25 -5.69 -5.41 8.88
CA ARG A 25 -4.58 -4.59 8.39
C ARG A 25 -3.64 -5.37 7.46
N LEU A 26 -3.28 -6.59 7.80
CA LEU A 26 -2.45 -7.44 6.95
C LEU A 26 -3.14 -7.78 5.63
N GLN A 27 -4.40 -8.18 5.68
CA GLN A 27 -5.16 -8.52 4.49
C GLN A 27 -5.39 -7.30 3.60
N GLY A 28 -5.85 -6.19 4.16
CA GLY A 28 -6.08 -4.98 3.40
C GLY A 28 -4.81 -4.44 2.78
N SER A 29 -3.75 -4.28 3.56
CA SER A 29 -2.48 -3.77 3.05
C SER A 29 -1.83 -4.72 2.05
N GLY A 30 -1.76 -6.02 2.37
CA GLY A 30 -1.14 -7.02 1.52
C GLY A 30 -1.91 -7.20 0.21
N PHE A 31 -3.22 -7.39 0.28
CA PHE A 31 -4.04 -7.59 -0.90
C PHE A 31 -4.02 -6.38 -1.85
N PHE A 32 -4.30 -5.19 -1.32
CA PHE A 32 -4.34 -3.98 -2.15
C PHE A 32 -2.97 -3.60 -2.68
N PHE A 33 -1.94 -3.67 -1.86
CA PHE A 33 -0.59 -3.33 -2.31
C PHE A 33 -0.07 -4.29 -3.37
N LEU A 34 -0.17 -5.60 -3.14
CA LEU A 34 0.33 -6.59 -4.09
C LEU A 34 -0.43 -6.55 -5.42
N SER A 35 -1.77 -6.45 -5.35
CA SER A 35 -2.61 -6.40 -6.54
C SER A 35 -2.34 -5.12 -7.34
N LEU A 36 -2.38 -3.97 -6.69
CA LEU A 36 -2.21 -2.70 -7.39
C LEU A 36 -0.77 -2.50 -7.87
N SER A 37 0.25 -2.85 -7.06
CA SER A 37 1.64 -2.74 -7.51
C SER A 37 1.94 -3.66 -8.69
N GLY A 38 1.41 -4.88 -8.69
CA GLY A 38 1.54 -5.79 -9.82
C GLY A 38 0.91 -5.25 -11.09
N ILE A 39 -0.31 -4.71 -10.99
CA ILE A 39 -1.03 -4.09 -12.13
C ILE A 39 -0.27 -2.86 -12.64
N VAL A 40 0.19 -1.98 -11.74
CA VAL A 40 0.93 -0.75 -12.11
C VAL A 40 2.27 -1.09 -12.77
N LEU A 41 3.02 -2.05 -12.24
CA LEU A 41 4.29 -2.48 -12.86
C LEU A 41 4.05 -3.04 -14.27
N TYR A 42 3.02 -3.84 -14.44
CA TYR A 42 2.64 -4.36 -15.75
C TYR A 42 2.20 -3.25 -16.71
N ALA A 43 1.30 -2.37 -16.26
CA ALA A 43 0.84 -1.22 -17.04
C ALA A 43 2.00 -0.28 -17.41
N SER A 44 2.92 -0.03 -16.48
CA SER A 44 4.12 0.77 -16.75
C SER A 44 4.98 0.19 -17.87
N SER A 45 5.16 -1.14 -17.86
CA SER A 45 5.90 -1.82 -18.94
C SER A 45 5.18 -1.78 -20.28
N VAL A 46 3.87 -2.05 -20.29
CA VAL A 46 3.07 -2.03 -21.52
C VAL A 46 2.97 -0.62 -22.09
N GLY A 47 2.64 0.37 -21.26
CA GLY A 47 2.45 1.75 -21.70
C GLY A 47 3.74 2.45 -22.15
N SER A 48 4.86 2.15 -21.51
CA SER A 48 6.15 2.72 -21.91
C SER A 48 6.79 2.02 -23.12
N GLY A 49 6.37 0.79 -23.42
CA GLY A 49 7.04 -0.06 -24.37
C GLY A 49 8.39 -0.62 -23.90
N ASN A 50 8.72 -0.41 -22.62
CA ASN A 50 9.98 -0.83 -22.03
C ASN A 50 9.81 -2.08 -21.14
N PRO A 51 10.81 -2.96 -21.08
CA PRO A 51 10.81 -3.99 -20.04
C PRO A 51 10.95 -3.35 -18.66
N LEU A 52 10.46 -4.02 -17.61
CA LEU A 52 10.67 -3.58 -16.24
C LEU A 52 12.15 -3.36 -15.95
N TRP A 53 12.48 -2.23 -15.35
CA TRP A 53 13.85 -1.79 -15.13
C TRP A 53 14.67 -2.82 -14.32
N SER A 54 14.06 -3.43 -13.31
CA SER A 54 14.76 -4.43 -12.48
C SER A 54 13.82 -5.52 -11.98
N ARG A 55 14.14 -6.78 -12.32
CA ARG A 55 13.43 -7.95 -11.77
C ARG A 55 13.65 -8.13 -10.28
N THR A 56 14.82 -7.73 -9.78
CA THR A 56 15.12 -7.78 -8.34
C THR A 56 14.24 -6.83 -7.56
N LEU A 57 13.99 -5.62 -8.08
CA LEU A 57 13.08 -4.67 -7.43
C LEU A 57 11.63 -5.16 -7.49
N VAL A 58 11.21 -5.87 -8.54
CA VAL A 58 9.89 -6.55 -8.55
C VAL A 58 9.81 -7.55 -7.41
N GLY A 59 10.83 -8.39 -7.25
CA GLY A 59 10.89 -9.34 -6.14
C GLY A 59 10.84 -8.66 -4.78
N ALA A 60 11.61 -7.59 -4.58
CA ALA A 60 11.59 -6.79 -3.35
C ALA A 60 10.22 -6.15 -3.08
N THR A 61 9.53 -5.66 -4.11
CA THR A 61 8.18 -5.12 -4.00
C THR A 61 7.19 -6.19 -3.56
N LEU A 62 7.13 -7.30 -4.27
CA LEU A 62 6.10 -8.32 -4.04
C LEU A 62 6.37 -9.12 -2.76
N LEU A 63 7.60 -9.61 -2.56
CA LEU A 63 7.95 -10.35 -1.36
C LEU A 63 7.96 -9.46 -0.11
N GLY A 64 8.51 -8.24 -0.22
CA GLY A 64 8.49 -7.27 0.87
C GLY A 64 7.07 -6.87 1.25
N GLY A 65 6.20 -6.65 0.27
CA GLY A 65 4.79 -6.30 0.49
C GLY A 65 3.99 -7.36 1.24
N LEU A 66 4.39 -8.63 1.18
CA LEU A 66 3.74 -9.71 1.95
C LEU A 66 3.96 -9.60 3.47
N PHE A 67 5.09 -9.01 3.87
CA PHE A 67 5.53 -8.99 5.26
C PHE A 67 5.46 -7.61 5.92
N THR A 68 4.83 -6.64 5.26
CA THR A 68 4.79 -5.25 5.72
C THR A 68 3.36 -4.73 5.82
N LEU A 69 3.19 -3.65 6.59
CA LEU A 69 1.90 -3.00 6.79
C LEU A 69 1.89 -1.60 6.17
N ASN A 70 0.70 -1.20 5.73
CA ASN A 70 0.39 0.14 5.23
C ASN A 70 1.37 0.70 4.18
N PRO A 71 1.75 -0.06 3.12
CA PRO A 71 2.67 0.45 2.11
C PRO A 71 2.15 1.69 1.37
N PHE A 72 0.84 1.88 1.29
CA PHE A 72 0.22 3.09 0.72
C PHE A 72 0.03 4.22 1.74
N GLY A 73 0.42 4.02 2.99
CA GLY A 73 0.25 5.01 4.04
C GLY A 73 -1.18 5.13 4.60
N ALA A 74 -2.09 4.22 4.25
CA ALA A 74 -3.46 4.21 4.73
C ALA A 74 -3.84 2.86 5.35
N ASN A 75 -4.85 2.90 6.22
CA ASN A 75 -5.38 1.71 6.87
C ASN A 75 -6.48 1.05 6.00
N HIS A 76 -6.07 0.37 4.93
CA HIS A 76 -7.02 -0.28 4.03
C HIS A 76 -7.74 -1.49 4.63
N GLY A 77 -7.27 -2.01 5.77
CA GLY A 77 -7.97 -3.04 6.51
C GLY A 77 -9.33 -2.59 7.03
N THR A 78 -9.45 -1.33 7.46
CA THR A 78 -10.74 -0.74 7.85
C THR A 78 -11.68 -0.60 6.67
N LEU A 79 -11.18 -0.22 5.49
CA LEU A 79 -12.00 -0.12 4.28
C LEU A 79 -12.65 -1.45 3.91
N VAL A 80 -11.91 -2.56 4.04
CA VAL A 80 -12.45 -3.91 3.78
C VAL A 80 -13.49 -4.28 4.85
N ALA A 81 -13.23 -3.97 6.11
CA ALA A 81 -14.17 -4.20 7.20
C ALA A 81 -15.47 -3.41 6.99
N ASP A 82 -15.37 -2.13 6.67
CA ASP A 82 -16.51 -1.26 6.38
C ASP A 82 -17.34 -1.77 5.19
N LEU A 83 -16.68 -2.24 4.13
CA LEU A 83 -17.36 -2.79 2.95
C LEU A 83 -18.21 -4.02 3.29
N PHE A 84 -17.78 -4.82 4.26
CA PHE A 84 -18.50 -6.00 4.73
C PHE A 84 -19.38 -5.74 5.96
N GLY A 85 -19.54 -4.50 6.39
CA GLY A 85 -20.33 -4.10 7.55
C GLY A 85 -19.73 -4.60 8.87
N LEU A 86 -18.43 -4.80 8.93
CA LEU A 86 -17.70 -5.21 10.12
C LEU A 86 -17.16 -3.97 10.84
N ASP A 87 -17.51 -3.84 12.11
CA ASP A 87 -17.06 -2.71 12.94
C ASP A 87 -15.61 -2.91 13.37
N ALA A 88 -14.68 -2.43 12.54
CA ALA A 88 -13.24 -2.47 12.82
C ALA A 88 -12.72 -1.21 13.55
N GLY A 89 -13.60 -0.22 13.79
CA GLY A 89 -13.22 1.10 14.35
C GLY A 89 -12.96 1.10 15.86
N GLU A 90 -13.46 0.13 16.59
CA GLU A 90 -13.38 0.07 18.06
C GLU A 90 -12.22 -0.77 18.60
N LEU A 91 -11.37 -1.31 17.73
CA LEU A 91 -10.28 -2.18 18.15
C LEU A 91 -9.13 -1.37 18.76
N ALA A 92 -9.11 -1.28 20.08
CA ALA A 92 -8.01 -0.66 20.81
C ALA A 92 -6.73 -1.51 20.71
N MET A 93 -5.64 -0.89 20.26
CA MET A 93 -4.33 -1.52 20.26
C MET A 93 -3.66 -1.44 21.63
N SER A 94 -3.04 -2.53 22.06
CA SER A 94 -2.09 -2.48 23.17
C SER A 94 -0.83 -1.71 22.78
N THR A 95 -0.06 -1.21 23.77
CA THR A 95 1.22 -0.52 23.51
C THR A 95 2.20 -1.42 22.74
N ASN A 96 2.23 -2.72 23.05
CA ASN A 96 3.11 -3.67 22.37
C ASN A 96 2.71 -3.85 20.91
N ASP A 97 1.42 -3.93 20.61
CA ASP A 97 0.92 -4.05 19.24
C ASP A 97 1.26 -2.80 18.42
N THR A 98 1.18 -1.63 19.02
CA THR A 98 1.56 -0.37 18.39
C THR A 98 3.03 -0.37 17.99
N VAL A 99 3.93 -0.88 18.82
CA VAL A 99 5.37 -0.99 18.49
C VAL A 99 5.59 -1.96 17.33
N ILE A 100 4.93 -3.13 17.35
CA ILE A 100 5.04 -4.12 16.27
C ILE A 100 4.53 -3.53 14.95
N VAL A 101 3.38 -2.86 14.97
CA VAL A 101 2.81 -2.22 13.79
C VAL A 101 3.73 -1.15 13.23
N THR A 102 4.32 -0.31 14.09
CA THR A 102 5.27 0.72 13.67
C THR A 102 6.49 0.11 13.01
N PHE A 103 7.02 -0.98 13.57
CA PHE A 103 8.14 -1.71 12.97
C PHE A 103 7.77 -2.28 11.59
N LEU A 104 6.63 -2.96 11.48
CA LEU A 104 6.17 -3.52 10.21
C LEU A 104 5.87 -2.44 9.17
N MET A 105 5.36 -1.29 9.59
CA MET A 105 5.16 -0.14 8.74
C MET A 105 6.48 0.49 8.29
N ALA A 106 7.47 0.60 9.17
CA ALA A 106 8.79 1.06 8.79
C ALA A 106 9.47 0.10 7.78
N MET A 107 9.28 -1.21 7.95
CA MET A 107 9.75 -2.22 7.00
C MET A 107 9.11 -2.08 5.61
N ALA A 108 7.91 -1.48 5.51
CA ALA A 108 7.25 -1.19 4.25
C ALA A 108 8.04 -0.19 3.38
N SER A 109 9.00 0.55 3.95
CA SER A 109 9.87 1.44 3.16
C SER A 109 10.60 0.70 2.04
N VAL A 110 11.02 -0.54 2.27
CA VAL A 110 11.74 -1.34 1.28
C VAL A 110 10.88 -1.66 0.04
N PRO A 111 9.70 -2.30 0.17
CA PRO A 111 8.86 -2.58 -0.99
C PRO A 111 8.29 -1.31 -1.63
N VAL A 112 8.01 -0.24 -0.86
CA VAL A 112 7.54 1.03 -1.40
C VAL A 112 8.61 1.68 -2.27
N ILE A 113 9.84 1.82 -1.78
CA ILE A 113 10.95 2.38 -2.56
C ILE A 113 11.24 1.51 -3.79
N ALA A 114 11.25 0.19 -3.62
CA ALA A 114 11.48 -0.73 -4.73
C ALA A 114 10.40 -0.60 -5.82
N PHE A 115 9.13 -0.50 -5.42
CA PHE A 115 8.01 -0.32 -6.32
C PHE A 115 8.09 1.00 -7.08
N VAL A 116 8.19 2.12 -6.35
CA VAL A 116 8.21 3.47 -6.95
C VAL A 116 9.42 3.62 -7.86
N ALA A 117 10.62 3.22 -7.41
CA ALA A 117 11.82 3.32 -8.21
C ALA A 117 11.73 2.48 -9.48
N ASN A 118 11.27 1.23 -9.39
CA ASN A 118 11.15 0.35 -10.56
C ASN A 118 10.15 0.89 -11.58
N ALA A 119 8.96 1.32 -11.13
CA ALA A 119 7.95 1.89 -12.01
C ALA A 119 8.44 3.19 -12.67
N MET A 120 8.96 4.14 -11.90
CA MET A 120 9.45 5.43 -12.43
C MET A 120 10.62 5.25 -13.40
N LEU A 121 11.58 4.36 -13.08
CA LEU A 121 12.71 4.09 -13.99
C LEU A 121 12.27 3.35 -15.26
N THR A 122 11.22 2.52 -15.19
CA THR A 122 10.62 1.90 -16.38
C THR A 122 9.96 2.95 -17.28
N LEU A 123 9.31 3.96 -16.68
CA LEU A 123 8.61 5.03 -17.40
C LEU A 123 9.55 6.11 -17.94
N ARG A 124 10.75 6.27 -17.36
CA ARG A 124 11.67 7.38 -17.65
C ARG A 124 12.01 7.54 -19.14
N ASP A 125 12.26 6.43 -19.81
CA ASP A 125 12.67 6.43 -21.21
C ASP A 125 11.56 5.89 -22.12
N SER A 126 10.30 6.26 -21.80
CA SER A 126 9.12 5.81 -22.56
C SER A 126 9.21 6.21 -24.03
N SER A 127 9.00 5.26 -24.92
CA SER A 127 8.89 5.49 -26.36
C SER A 127 7.61 6.23 -26.75
N SER A 128 6.62 6.26 -25.88
CA SER A 128 5.31 6.88 -26.07
C SER A 128 4.89 7.65 -24.81
N PRO A 129 5.56 8.77 -24.47
CA PRO A 129 5.29 9.50 -23.23
C PRO A 129 3.85 10.08 -23.16
N GLU A 130 3.18 10.22 -24.30
CA GLU A 130 1.81 10.71 -24.40
C GLU A 130 0.76 9.58 -24.35
N ALA A 131 1.17 8.33 -24.12
CA ALA A 131 0.23 7.22 -24.02
C ALA A 131 -0.77 7.47 -22.86
N PRO A 132 -2.08 7.27 -23.10
CA PRO A 132 -3.09 7.48 -22.07
C PRO A 132 -2.78 6.67 -20.82
N GLY A 133 -2.93 7.28 -19.66
CA GLY A 133 -2.74 6.64 -18.35
C GLY A 133 -1.34 6.74 -17.75
N LEU A 134 -0.28 7.04 -18.53
CA LEU A 134 1.07 7.16 -17.99
C LEU A 134 1.25 8.38 -17.09
N ALA A 135 0.58 9.48 -17.40
CA ALA A 135 0.62 10.69 -16.57
C ALA A 135 -0.03 10.44 -15.20
N GLU A 136 -1.16 9.73 -15.18
CA GLU A 136 -1.87 9.35 -13.97
C GLU A 136 -1.02 8.39 -13.11
N ILE A 137 -0.39 7.39 -13.72
CA ILE A 137 0.54 6.49 -13.01
C ILE A 137 1.68 7.29 -12.38
N ASN A 138 2.32 8.19 -13.14
CA ASN A 138 3.40 9.03 -12.61
C ASN A 138 2.93 9.91 -11.45
N LEU A 139 1.75 10.52 -11.56
CA LEU A 139 1.17 11.32 -10.48
C LEU A 139 0.98 10.50 -9.21
N GLY A 140 0.39 9.32 -9.32
CA GLY A 140 0.18 8.42 -8.18
C GLY A 140 1.49 7.96 -7.54
N LEU A 141 2.51 7.64 -8.35
CA LEU A 141 3.84 7.26 -7.84
C LEU A 141 4.52 8.41 -7.10
N LEU A 142 4.45 9.63 -7.63
CA LEU A 142 5.01 10.81 -6.97
C LEU A 142 4.29 11.13 -5.66
N ALA A 143 2.96 11.02 -5.64
CA ALA A 143 2.17 11.25 -4.44
C ALA A 143 2.39 10.17 -3.36
N MET A 144 2.74 8.96 -3.75
CA MET A 144 2.97 7.86 -2.82
C MET A 144 4.12 8.15 -1.84
N ILE A 145 5.16 8.83 -2.28
CA ILE A 145 6.34 9.14 -1.44
C ILE A 145 5.95 10.02 -0.23
N PRO A 146 5.39 11.24 -0.41
CA PRO A 146 5.02 12.09 0.71
C PRO A 146 3.91 11.50 1.57
N VAL A 147 2.96 10.77 0.99
CA VAL A 147 1.90 10.11 1.74
C VAL A 147 2.47 9.02 2.64
N PHE A 148 3.36 8.18 2.13
CA PHE A 148 4.01 7.14 2.92
C PHE A 148 4.88 7.73 4.04
N VAL A 149 5.69 8.74 3.74
CA VAL A 149 6.51 9.44 4.74
C VAL A 149 5.63 10.11 5.80
N GLY A 150 4.55 10.77 5.40
CA GLY A 150 3.58 11.36 6.33
C GLY A 150 2.95 10.32 7.27
N SER A 151 2.61 9.15 6.74
CA SER A 151 2.06 8.06 7.56
C SER A 151 3.05 7.51 8.59
N LEU A 152 4.34 7.44 8.25
CA LEU A 152 5.38 7.07 9.21
C LEU A 152 5.49 8.08 10.36
N PHE A 153 5.41 9.37 10.06
CA PHE A 153 5.44 10.43 11.08
C PHE A 153 4.23 10.33 12.02
N VAL A 154 3.02 10.19 11.46
CA VAL A 154 1.80 10.04 12.27
C VAL A 154 1.89 8.81 13.18
N GLN A 155 2.36 7.69 12.66
CA GLN A 155 2.50 6.47 13.46
C GLN A 155 3.59 6.61 14.56
N THR A 156 4.71 7.26 14.25
CA THR A 156 5.78 7.49 15.24
C THR A 156 5.31 8.43 16.34
N ASP A 157 4.55 9.46 16.01
CA ASP A 157 3.96 10.39 16.97
C ASP A 157 2.97 9.66 17.92
N ALA A 158 2.15 8.77 17.36
CA ALA A 158 1.23 7.95 18.16
C ALA A 158 1.98 7.03 19.13
N VAL A 159 3.07 6.37 18.68
CA VAL A 159 3.89 5.50 19.53
C VAL A 159 4.60 6.28 20.65
N SER A 160 5.08 7.47 20.34
CA SER A 160 5.74 8.34 21.34
C SER A 160 4.78 8.89 22.39
N GLY A 161 3.46 8.75 22.17
CA GLY A 161 2.42 9.25 23.05
C GLY A 161 2.22 10.77 23.03
N THR A 162 2.91 11.46 22.12
CA THR A 162 2.74 12.93 21.98
C THR A 162 1.42 13.27 21.32
N ASN A 163 0.99 12.47 20.35
CA ASN A 163 -0.26 12.66 19.57
C ASN A 163 -0.43 14.08 19.00
N ALA A 164 0.69 14.77 18.79
CA ALA A 164 0.71 16.16 18.35
C ALA A 164 0.19 16.32 16.91
N ILE A 165 0.46 15.33 16.07
CA ILE A 165 0.08 15.33 14.66
C ILE A 165 -0.94 14.24 14.29
N SER A 166 -1.51 13.56 15.27
CA SER A 166 -2.49 12.48 15.04
C SER A 166 -3.70 12.94 14.22
N GLY A 167 -4.09 14.20 14.34
CA GLY A 167 -5.16 14.82 13.54
C GLY A 167 -4.90 14.79 12.02
N LEU A 168 -3.68 14.60 11.58
CA LEU A 168 -3.33 14.44 10.16
C LEU A 168 -3.60 13.03 9.64
N SER A 169 -3.91 12.06 10.48
CA SER A 169 -4.16 10.66 10.08
C SER A 169 -5.25 10.59 9.02
N TRP A 170 -6.38 11.25 9.22
CA TRP A 170 -7.47 11.32 8.25
C TRP A 170 -7.01 11.94 6.90
N THR A 171 -6.24 13.02 6.95
CA THR A 171 -5.71 13.66 5.74
C THR A 171 -4.79 12.72 4.97
N ILE A 172 -3.92 11.98 5.66
CA ILE A 172 -3.02 11.01 5.04
C ILE A 172 -3.83 9.86 4.40
N GLU A 173 -4.89 9.38 5.06
CA GLU A 173 -5.77 8.36 4.49
C GLU A 173 -6.47 8.84 3.22
N GLU A 174 -7.06 10.04 3.23
CA GLU A 174 -7.71 10.61 2.07
C GLU A 174 -6.71 10.88 0.92
N MET A 175 -5.52 11.37 1.23
CA MET A 175 -4.45 11.53 0.23
C MET A 175 -4.02 10.18 -0.34
N SER A 176 -3.92 9.13 0.46
CA SER A 176 -3.62 7.78 -0.03
C SER A 176 -4.69 7.30 -1.02
N ARG A 177 -5.96 7.50 -0.73
CA ARG A 177 -7.07 7.11 -1.61
C ARG A 177 -7.08 7.93 -2.90
N TRP A 178 -7.13 9.25 -2.78
CA TRP A 178 -7.38 10.13 -3.92
C TRP A 178 -6.13 10.51 -4.71
N ALA A 179 -5.00 10.70 -4.05
CA ALA A 179 -3.77 11.10 -4.72
C ALA A 179 -2.87 9.91 -5.12
N VAL A 180 -3.04 8.74 -4.51
CA VAL A 180 -2.23 7.55 -4.83
C VAL A 180 -3.06 6.49 -5.53
N MET A 181 -4.04 5.89 -4.84
CA MET A 181 -4.74 4.71 -5.36
C MET A 181 -5.59 5.01 -6.59
N VAL A 182 -6.31 6.14 -6.60
CA VAL A 182 -7.17 6.50 -7.75
C VAL A 182 -6.32 6.76 -9.00
N PRO A 183 -5.28 7.60 -8.99
CA PRO A 183 -4.45 7.80 -10.18
C PRO A 183 -3.73 6.52 -10.64
N LEU A 184 -3.19 5.72 -9.74
CA LEU A 184 -2.54 4.45 -10.11
C LEU A 184 -3.52 3.47 -10.75
N SER A 185 -4.72 3.35 -10.20
CA SER A 185 -5.75 2.44 -10.72
C SER A 185 -6.29 2.94 -12.06
N LEU A 186 -6.68 4.22 -12.15
CA LEU A 186 -7.20 4.82 -13.37
C LEU A 186 -6.17 4.78 -14.50
N GLY A 187 -4.94 5.20 -14.21
CA GLY A 187 -3.86 5.17 -15.18
C GLY A 187 -3.57 3.77 -15.70
N SER A 188 -3.57 2.78 -14.81
CA SER A 188 -3.39 1.38 -15.20
C SER A 188 -4.51 0.89 -16.12
N VAL A 189 -5.76 1.22 -15.81
CA VAL A 189 -6.91 0.87 -16.67
C VAL A 189 -6.79 1.54 -18.04
N LEU A 190 -6.45 2.82 -18.09
CA LEU A 190 -6.31 3.56 -19.34
C LEU A 190 -5.19 3.01 -20.23
N VAL A 191 -4.08 2.57 -19.63
CA VAL A 191 -2.97 1.91 -20.36
C VAL A 191 -3.39 0.54 -20.87
N LEU A 192 -4.05 -0.27 -20.04
CA LEU A 192 -4.34 -1.67 -20.36
C LEU A 192 -5.58 -1.86 -21.23
N TYR A 193 -6.51 -0.92 -21.21
CA TYR A 193 -7.76 -1.02 -21.98
C TYR A 193 -7.52 -1.24 -23.48
N PRO A 194 -6.64 -0.50 -24.18
CA PRO A 194 -6.35 -0.73 -25.59
C PRO A 194 -5.66 -2.07 -25.88
N SER A 195 -5.03 -2.68 -24.88
CA SER A 195 -4.34 -3.98 -25.04
C SER A 195 -5.27 -5.17 -24.86
N ILE A 196 -6.51 -4.94 -24.39
CA ILE A 196 -7.54 -5.97 -24.19
C ILE A 196 -8.47 -6.08 -25.41
N THR A 197 -8.57 -5.04 -26.21
CA THR A 197 -9.36 -5.00 -27.44
C THR A 197 -8.52 -5.36 -28.66
#